data_16ece230f5fc2a757046c63145b65a76
#
_entry.id   16ece230f5fc2a757046c63145b65a76
#
_cell.length_a   1.000
_cell.length_b   1.000
_cell.length_c   1.000
_cell.angle_alpha   90.00
_cell.angle_beta   90.00
_cell.angle_gamma   90.00
#
_symmetry.space_group_name_H-M   'P 1'
#
loop_
_entity.id
_entity.type
_entity.pdbx_description
1 polymer ?
#
loop_
_entity_poly.entity_id
_entity_poly.type
_entity_poly.pdbx_seq_one_letter_code
_entity_poly.pdbx_strand_id
1 'polypeptide(L)'
;EAMFVRQLRNMILYAMAVTKAARCRDESRGAHAKILLDDKGERMTDADGELMFYGRDDERFMKTSIVDYDPKTEEPVVSYMEFEHSLIKARARNYAVAKKE
;
A
#
# COMPACT_ATOMS: atom_id res chain seq x y z
N GLU A 1 -22.67 -13.14 -21.27
CA GLU A 1 -23.14 -13.31 -19.88
C GLU A 1 -22.15 -14.17 -19.08
N ALA A 2 -21.89 -15.43 -19.46
CA ALA A 2 -20.97 -16.32 -18.74
C ALA A 2 -19.52 -15.79 -18.72
N MET A 3 -19.06 -15.16 -19.80
CA MET A 3 -17.74 -14.53 -19.86
C MET A 3 -17.65 -13.36 -18.87
N PHE A 4 -18.68 -12.53 -18.81
CA PHE A 4 -18.74 -11.41 -17.87
C PHE A 4 -18.68 -11.88 -16.42
N VAL A 5 -19.42 -12.91 -16.04
CA VAL A 5 -19.40 -13.47 -14.68
C VAL A 5 -18.01 -13.98 -14.31
N ARG A 6 -17.31 -14.64 -15.23
CA ARG A 6 -15.94 -15.10 -15.02
C ARG A 6 -14.96 -13.93 -14.85
N GLN A 7 -15.09 -12.89 -15.68
CA GLN A 7 -14.27 -11.69 -15.57
C GLN A 7 -14.53 -10.97 -14.24
N LEU A 8 -15.77 -10.82 -13.83
CA LEU A 8 -16.14 -10.23 -12.55
C LEU A 8 -15.52 -10.99 -11.37
N ARG A 9 -15.60 -12.33 -11.38
CA ARG A 9 -14.95 -13.16 -10.37
C ARG A 9 -13.46 -12.91 -10.30
N ASN A 10 -12.78 -12.86 -11.43
CA ASN A 10 -11.34 -12.60 -11.50
C ASN A 10 -10.99 -11.18 -11.00
N MET A 11 -11.80 -10.19 -11.32
CA MET A 11 -11.64 -8.82 -10.83
C MET A 11 -11.78 -8.74 -9.31
N ILE A 12 -12.72 -9.46 -8.72
CA ILE A 12 -12.91 -9.53 -7.26
C ILE A 12 -11.70 -10.18 -6.59
N LEU A 13 -11.20 -11.30 -7.11
CA LEU A 13 -10.01 -11.96 -6.56
C LEU A 13 -8.78 -11.06 -6.65
N TYR A 14 -8.61 -10.35 -7.76
CA TYR A 14 -7.52 -9.38 -7.92
C TYR A 14 -7.65 -8.21 -6.95
N ALA A 15 -8.85 -7.67 -6.78
CA ALA A 15 -9.11 -6.60 -5.82
C ALA A 15 -8.82 -7.02 -4.38
N MET A 16 -9.14 -8.26 -4.00
CA MET A 16 -8.78 -8.83 -2.70
C MET A 16 -7.28 -8.87 -2.49
N ALA A 17 -6.51 -9.31 -3.50
CA ALA A 17 -5.05 -9.34 -3.44
C ALA A 17 -4.45 -7.95 -3.26
N VAL A 18 -4.89 -6.96 -4.05
CA VAL A 18 -4.44 -5.56 -3.97
C VAL A 18 -4.77 -4.96 -2.59
N THR A 19 -5.98 -5.17 -2.11
CA THR A 19 -6.45 -4.64 -0.81
C THR A 19 -5.65 -5.25 0.34
N LYS A 20 -5.42 -6.56 0.30
CA LYS A 20 -4.62 -7.26 1.33
C LYS A 20 -3.19 -6.75 1.35
N ALA A 21 -2.54 -6.62 0.19
CA ALA A 21 -1.18 -6.09 0.09
C ALA A 21 -1.08 -4.64 0.63
N ALA A 22 -2.02 -3.80 0.25
CA ALA A 22 -2.08 -2.41 0.72
C ALA A 22 -2.31 -2.33 2.24
N ARG A 23 -3.19 -3.17 2.78
CA ARG A 23 -3.47 -3.23 4.22
C ARG A 23 -2.23 -3.64 5.04
N CYS A 24 -1.44 -4.58 4.53
CA CYS A 24 -0.25 -5.09 5.23
C CYS A 24 0.94 -4.13 5.18
N ARG A 25 0.93 -3.13 4.30
CA ARG A 25 2.02 -2.18 4.13
C ARG A 25 1.76 -0.91 4.94
N ASP A 26 2.36 -0.81 6.12
CA ASP A 26 2.20 0.30 7.07
C ASP A 26 3.17 1.45 6.76
N GLU A 27 3.13 1.92 5.54
CA GLU A 27 3.90 3.09 5.07
C GLU A 27 3.16 3.82 3.97
N SER A 28 3.62 5.02 3.63
CA SER A 28 3.23 5.72 2.41
C SER A 28 4.42 5.79 1.47
N ARG A 29 4.26 5.27 0.23
CA ARG A 29 5.33 5.20 -0.78
C ARG A 29 4.74 5.28 -2.19
N GLY A 30 5.25 6.20 -2.98
CA GLY A 30 4.74 6.42 -4.34
C GLY A 30 3.26 6.78 -4.31
N ALA A 31 2.45 6.06 -5.06
CA ALA A 31 1.00 6.24 -5.08
C ALA A 31 0.27 5.60 -3.88
N HIS A 32 0.94 4.76 -3.10
CA HIS A 32 0.38 4.16 -1.90
C HIS A 32 0.44 5.16 -0.75
N ALA A 33 -0.71 5.73 -0.37
CA ALA A 33 -0.86 6.65 0.74
C ALA A 33 -1.76 6.01 1.81
N LYS A 34 -1.18 5.73 2.98
CA LYS A 34 -1.89 5.12 4.10
C LYS A 34 -2.13 6.14 5.20
N ILE A 35 -3.39 6.36 5.54
CA ILE A 35 -3.83 7.32 6.55
C ILE A 35 -3.66 6.70 7.94
N LEU A 36 -3.20 7.51 8.89
CA LEU A 36 -3.18 7.14 10.31
C LEU A 36 -4.59 7.14 10.88
N LEU A 37 -4.87 6.10 11.65
CA LEU A 37 -6.12 5.98 12.40
C LEU A 37 -5.83 6.03 13.89
N ASP A 38 -6.75 6.60 14.66
CA ASP A 38 -6.71 6.58 16.12
C ASP A 38 -7.16 5.23 16.69
N ASP A 39 -7.15 5.10 18.02
CA ASP A 39 -7.56 3.88 18.73
C ASP A 39 -9.03 3.51 18.49
N LYS A 40 -9.85 4.45 18.01
CA LYS A 40 -11.26 4.24 17.68
C LYS A 40 -11.47 3.90 16.20
N GLY A 41 -10.39 3.91 15.39
CA GLY A 41 -10.44 3.68 13.96
C GLY A 41 -10.85 4.91 13.15
N GLU A 42 -10.83 6.09 13.74
CA GLU A 42 -11.11 7.36 13.06
C GLU A 42 -9.84 7.95 12.45
N ARG A 43 -9.99 8.75 11.41
CA ARG A 43 -8.88 9.37 10.69
C ARG A 43 -8.22 10.44 11.56
N MET A 44 -6.92 10.37 11.71
CA MET A 44 -6.14 11.38 12.41
C MET A 44 -5.88 12.59 11.52
N THR A 45 -6.02 13.78 12.12
CA THR A 45 -5.69 15.06 11.48
C THR A 45 -4.67 15.82 12.31
N ASP A 46 -3.88 16.67 11.65
CA ASP A 46 -2.95 17.59 12.31
C ASP A 46 -3.68 18.84 12.86
N ALA A 47 -2.90 19.79 13.41
CA ALA A 47 -3.43 21.03 13.97
C ALA A 47 -4.15 21.92 12.93
N ASP A 48 -3.83 21.76 11.63
CA ASP A 48 -4.43 22.50 10.52
C ASP A 48 -5.65 21.77 9.93
N GLY A 49 -6.01 20.60 10.47
CA GLY A 49 -7.11 19.78 9.99
C GLY A 49 -6.78 18.90 8.79
N GLU A 50 -5.51 18.83 8.40
CA GLU A 50 -5.06 17.98 7.30
C GLU A 50 -4.87 16.53 7.76
N LEU A 51 -5.15 15.57 6.84
CA LEU A 51 -5.01 14.15 7.13
C LEU A 51 -3.55 13.78 7.40
N MET A 52 -3.34 13.01 8.46
CA MET A 52 -2.03 12.45 8.78
C MET A 52 -1.82 11.10 8.10
N PHE A 53 -0.64 10.90 7.52
CA PHE A 53 -0.27 9.69 6.81
C PHE A 53 0.89 8.98 7.50
N TYR A 54 0.97 7.65 7.31
CA TYR A 54 2.18 6.90 7.61
C TYR A 54 3.36 7.46 6.82
N GLY A 55 4.51 7.61 7.46
CA GLY A 55 5.77 7.93 6.80
C GLY A 55 6.29 6.75 5.98
N ARG A 56 7.31 7.01 5.15
CA ARG A 56 8.05 5.99 4.42
C ARG A 56 8.92 5.18 5.40
N ASP A 57 8.91 3.87 5.28
CA ASP A 57 9.68 2.93 6.09
C ASP A 57 10.55 2.04 5.19
N ASP A 58 11.79 2.47 4.96
CA ASP A 58 12.73 1.76 4.08
C ASP A 58 13.24 0.45 4.69
N GLU A 59 13.32 0.38 6.02
CA GLU A 59 13.82 -0.80 6.71
C GLU A 59 12.85 -1.99 6.54
N ARG A 60 11.58 -1.76 6.74
CA ARG A 60 10.56 -2.81 6.67
C ARG A 60 10.02 -3.04 5.26
N PHE A 61 9.88 -2.00 4.47
CA PHE A 61 9.06 -2.03 3.26
C PHE A 61 9.77 -1.62 1.96
N MET A 62 11.09 -1.38 1.97
CA MET A 62 11.82 -1.23 0.71
C MET A 62 12.08 -2.62 0.07
N LYS A 63 10.98 -3.31 -0.22
CA LYS A 63 10.90 -4.69 -0.72
C LYS A 63 9.74 -4.82 -1.69
N THR A 64 9.81 -5.82 -2.55
CA THR A 64 8.68 -6.17 -3.42
C THR A 64 7.65 -6.96 -2.65
N SER A 65 6.40 -6.51 -2.63
CA SER A 65 5.28 -7.28 -2.09
C SER A 65 4.87 -8.36 -3.09
N ILE A 66 4.74 -9.58 -2.61
CA ILE A 66 4.25 -10.72 -3.39
C ILE A 66 2.96 -11.21 -2.74
N VAL A 67 1.94 -11.42 -3.55
CA VAL A 67 0.65 -11.93 -3.09
C VAL A 67 0.36 -13.24 -3.78
N ASP A 68 0.24 -14.29 -2.99
CA ASP A 68 -0.19 -15.61 -3.42
C ASP A 68 -1.59 -15.90 -2.91
N TYR A 69 -2.33 -16.73 -3.64
CA TYR A 69 -3.63 -17.20 -3.21
C TYR A 69 -3.50 -18.57 -2.55
N ASP A 70 -3.96 -18.68 -1.30
CA ASP A 70 -4.02 -19.96 -0.59
C ASP A 70 -5.39 -20.63 -0.82
N PRO A 71 -5.44 -21.74 -1.59
CA PRO A 71 -6.70 -22.42 -1.88
C PRO A 71 -7.33 -23.09 -0.65
N LYS A 72 -6.57 -23.33 0.43
CA LYS A 72 -7.09 -23.97 1.65
C LYS A 72 -7.87 -22.98 2.50
N THR A 73 -7.35 -21.76 2.65
CA THR A 73 -8.00 -20.69 3.42
C THR A 73 -8.86 -19.80 2.54
N GLU A 74 -8.74 -19.92 1.21
CA GLU A 74 -9.39 -19.07 0.21
C GLU A 74 -9.07 -17.56 0.40
N GLU A 75 -7.87 -17.27 0.92
CA GLU A 75 -7.41 -15.91 1.20
C GLU A 75 -6.07 -15.59 0.52
N PRO A 76 -5.82 -14.31 0.16
CA PRO A 76 -4.52 -13.86 -0.28
C PRO A 76 -3.50 -13.90 0.86
N VAL A 77 -2.30 -14.38 0.57
CA VAL A 77 -1.15 -14.39 1.49
C VAL A 77 -0.08 -13.43 0.98
N VAL A 78 0.35 -12.50 1.81
CA VAL A 78 1.35 -11.49 1.46
C VAL A 78 2.71 -11.88 2.00
N SER A 79 3.71 -11.84 1.13
CA SER A 79 5.13 -12.00 1.47
C SER A 79 5.95 -10.88 0.84
N TYR A 80 7.22 -10.76 1.23
CA TYR A 80 8.12 -9.72 0.74
C TYR A 80 9.40 -10.35 0.21
N MET A 81 9.90 -9.79 -0.89
CA MET A 81 11.14 -10.22 -1.54
C MET A 81 12.10 -9.03 -1.62
N GLU A 82 13.34 -9.26 -1.22
CA GLU A 82 14.43 -8.31 -1.41
C GLU A 82 14.71 -8.09 -2.91
N PHE A 83 15.11 -6.90 -3.29
CA PHE A 83 15.55 -6.58 -4.65
C PHE A 83 16.88 -5.83 -4.64
N GLU A 84 17.63 -5.96 -5.71
CA GLU A 84 18.90 -5.28 -5.89
C GLU A 84 18.69 -3.79 -6.20
N HIS A 85 19.28 -2.92 -5.41
CA HIS A 85 19.21 -1.46 -5.59
C HIS A 85 20.53 -0.74 -5.31
N SER A 86 21.67 -1.46 -5.42
CA SER A 86 23.00 -0.94 -5.11
C SER A 86 23.48 0.13 -6.10
N LEU A 87 23.06 0.07 -7.36
CA LEU A 87 23.48 1.00 -8.41
C LEU A 87 22.88 2.39 -8.27
N ILE A 88 21.59 2.45 -7.90
CA ILE A 88 20.87 3.71 -7.73
C ILE A 88 20.17 3.69 -6.37
N LYS A 89 20.61 4.58 -5.48
CA LYS A 89 19.99 4.70 -4.15
C LYS A 89 18.60 5.29 -4.27
N ALA A 90 17.64 4.64 -3.60
CA ALA A 90 16.29 5.14 -3.51
C ALA A 90 16.25 6.49 -2.77
N ARG A 91 15.57 7.47 -3.36
CA ARG A 91 15.36 8.81 -2.76
C ARG A 91 13.89 9.07 -2.53
N ALA A 92 13.56 9.71 -1.42
CA ALA A 92 12.22 10.22 -1.20
C ALA A 92 11.95 11.38 -2.17
N ARG A 93 10.78 11.38 -2.81
CA ARG A 93 10.32 12.50 -3.60
C ARG A 93 9.76 13.56 -2.65
N ASN A 94 10.27 14.77 -2.73
CA ASN A 94 9.75 15.89 -1.98
C ASN A 94 8.67 16.60 -2.82
N TYR A 95 7.44 16.62 -2.31
CA TYR A 95 6.30 17.30 -2.92
C TYR A 95 6.02 18.67 -2.29
N ALA A 96 6.90 19.17 -1.42
CA ALA A 96 6.74 20.52 -0.89
C ALA A 96 6.71 21.51 -2.05
N VAL A 97 5.56 22.06 -2.31
CA VAL A 97 5.40 23.20 -3.23
C VAL A 97 6.18 24.35 -2.61
N ALA A 98 7.17 24.88 -3.34
CA ALA A 98 7.82 26.11 -2.92
C ALA A 98 6.73 27.15 -2.72
N LYS A 99 6.51 27.57 -1.48
CA LYS A 99 5.64 28.72 -1.20
C LYS A 99 6.30 29.88 -1.97
N LYS A 100 5.62 30.36 -3.00
CA LYS A 100 6.00 31.64 -3.63
C LYS A 100 5.86 32.69 -2.56
N GLU A 101 6.98 33.26 -2.15
CA GLU A 101 7.01 34.50 -1.40
C GLU A 101 6.39 35.62 -2.22
#